data_8de3f4b678269aba9a9d2f0632ab1f89
#
_entry.id   8de3f4b678269aba9a9d2f0632ab1f89
#
_cell.length_a   1.000
_cell.length_b   1.000
_cell.length_c   1.000
_cell.angle_alpha   90.00
_cell.angle_beta   90.00
_cell.angle_gamma   90.00
#
_symmetry.space_group_name_H-M   'P 1'
#
loop_
_entity.id
_entity.type
_entity.pdbx_description
1 polymer ?
#
loop_
_entity_poly.entity_id
_entity_poly.type
_entity_poly.pdbx_seq_one_letter_code
_entity_poly.pdbx_strand_id
1 'polypeptide(L)'
;MKTLVCFRTAEGRFALPIESTLSVTTTDGLVNLPAPRADVIGVLPSDPPLSVLASLGNGGSHVLVLIEQGVRYGLQVVEVFGVQRFEDDQVGPAPMGQQGELISGTVGGAEELTLIVDPTALAARL
;
A
#
# COMPACT_ATOMS: atom_id res chain seq x y z
N MET A 1 2.63 -20.38 3.99
CA MET A 1 1.39 -19.66 3.65
C MET A 1 1.50 -18.21 4.03
N LYS A 2 1.12 -17.30 3.12
CA LYS A 2 1.11 -15.86 3.38
C LYS A 2 -0.31 -15.34 3.41
N THR A 3 -0.61 -14.51 4.39
CA THR A 3 -1.88 -13.82 4.49
C THR A 3 -1.66 -12.36 4.12
N LEU A 4 -2.34 -11.91 3.07
CA LEU A 4 -2.12 -10.60 2.49
C LEU A 4 -3.43 -9.83 2.41
N VAL A 5 -3.34 -8.51 2.54
CA VAL A 5 -4.44 -7.60 2.26
C VAL A 5 -4.28 -7.14 0.82
N CYS A 6 -5.26 -7.43 -0.01
CA CYS A 6 -5.22 -7.14 -1.44
C CYS A 6 -6.00 -5.86 -1.73
N PHE A 7 -5.43 -5.03 -2.58
CA PHE A 7 -6.02 -3.74 -2.94
C PHE A 7 -5.62 -3.35 -4.35
N ARG A 8 -6.27 -2.32 -4.86
CA ARG A 8 -6.01 -1.78 -6.19
C ARG A 8 -5.72 -0.29 -6.10
N THR A 9 -4.76 0.15 -6.89
CA THR A 9 -4.49 1.58 -7.08
C THR A 9 -4.68 1.92 -8.56
N ALA A 10 -4.41 3.17 -8.92
CA ALA A 10 -4.45 3.59 -10.31
C ALA A 10 -3.45 2.85 -11.19
N GLU A 11 -2.39 2.27 -10.60
CA GLU A 11 -1.35 1.58 -11.34
C GLU A 11 -1.53 0.08 -11.42
N GLY A 12 -2.46 -0.51 -10.67
CA GLY A 12 -2.70 -1.93 -10.75
C GLY A 12 -3.09 -2.56 -9.42
N ARG A 13 -2.87 -3.88 -9.33
CA ARG A 13 -3.21 -4.66 -8.15
C ARG A 13 -1.98 -4.90 -7.29
N PHE A 14 -2.15 -4.73 -6.00
CA PHE A 14 -1.08 -4.86 -5.01
C PHE A 14 -1.58 -5.59 -3.78
N ALA A 15 -0.64 -6.03 -2.97
CA ALA A 15 -0.96 -6.67 -1.69
C ALA A 15 0.11 -6.31 -0.66
N LEU A 16 -0.30 -6.28 0.60
CA LEU A 16 0.57 -6.02 1.74
C LEU A 16 0.39 -7.10 2.79
N PRO A 17 1.45 -7.44 3.53
CA PRO A 17 1.30 -8.38 4.65
C PRO A 17 0.26 -7.87 5.64
N ILE A 18 -0.57 -8.79 6.14
CA ILE A 18 -1.64 -8.42 7.07
C ILE A 18 -1.08 -7.79 8.36
N GLU A 19 0.13 -8.18 8.75
CA GLU A 19 0.77 -7.67 9.96
C GLU A 19 1.07 -6.18 9.87
N SER A 20 1.18 -5.65 8.65
CA SER A 20 1.48 -4.24 8.42
C SER A 20 0.24 -3.38 8.24
N THR A 21 -0.95 -3.99 8.18
CA THR A 21 -2.20 -3.27 7.93
C THR A 21 -3.02 -3.15 9.20
N LEU A 22 -3.62 -1.98 9.42
CA LEU A 22 -4.46 -1.73 10.59
C LEU A 22 -5.92 -1.59 10.23
N SER A 23 -6.25 -0.77 9.24
CA SER A 23 -7.63 -0.46 8.90
C SER A 23 -7.71 0.22 7.55
N VAL A 24 -8.93 0.49 7.12
CA VAL A 24 -9.21 1.25 5.90
C VAL A 24 -10.09 2.43 6.29
N THR A 25 -9.75 3.60 5.76
CA THR A 25 -10.58 4.81 5.94
C THR A 25 -10.73 5.49 4.58
N THR A 26 -11.32 6.66 4.58
CA THR A 26 -11.51 7.43 3.34
C THR A 26 -10.58 8.64 3.32
N THR A 27 -10.52 9.30 2.17
CA THR A 27 -9.75 10.54 2.03
C THR A 27 -10.50 11.75 2.56
N ASP A 28 -11.68 11.57 3.15
CA ASP A 28 -12.44 12.67 3.72
C ASP A 28 -11.63 13.41 4.78
N GLY A 29 -11.50 14.72 4.60
CA GLY A 29 -10.73 15.54 5.51
C GLY A 29 -9.24 15.58 5.23
N LEU A 30 -8.78 14.95 4.15
CA LEU A 30 -7.37 14.99 3.77
C LEU A 30 -6.94 16.42 3.50
N VAL A 31 -5.89 16.85 4.19
CA VAL A 31 -5.31 18.17 4.02
C VAL A 31 -4.09 18.04 3.12
N ASN A 32 -4.16 18.63 1.93
CA ASN A 32 -3.06 18.62 1.00
C ASN A 32 -1.92 19.51 1.50
N LEU A 33 -0.69 19.02 1.35
CA LEU A 33 0.47 19.79 1.73
C LEU A 33 0.77 20.83 0.67
N PRO A 34 1.12 22.07 1.06
CA PRO A 34 1.44 23.14 0.09
C PRO A 34 2.73 22.85 -0.68
N ALA A 35 3.64 22.06 -0.12
CA ALA A 35 4.86 21.65 -0.79
C ALA A 35 5.06 20.17 -0.48
N PRO A 36 4.36 19.27 -1.18
CA PRO A 36 4.41 17.85 -0.85
C PRO A 36 5.81 17.28 -1.09
N ARG A 37 6.21 16.39 -0.22
CA ARG A 37 7.37 15.53 -0.48
C ARG A 37 6.99 14.57 -1.59
N ALA A 38 8.01 13.97 -2.21
CA ALA A 38 7.84 13.18 -3.43
C ALA A 38 6.60 12.30 -3.44
N ASP A 39 6.38 11.53 -2.37
CA ASP A 39 5.29 10.57 -2.32
C ASP A 39 4.19 10.94 -1.32
N VAL A 40 4.44 11.87 -0.42
CA VAL A 40 3.45 12.27 0.59
C VAL A 40 2.55 13.34 -0.01
N ILE A 41 1.26 13.01 -0.16
CA ILE A 41 0.29 13.92 -0.78
C ILE A 41 -0.43 14.80 0.25
N GLY A 42 -0.50 14.39 1.49
CA GLY A 42 -1.22 15.15 2.50
C GLY A 42 -1.24 14.45 3.84
N VAL A 43 -2.05 15.00 4.74
CA VAL A 43 -2.18 14.51 6.11
C VAL A 43 -3.66 14.37 6.44
N LEU A 44 -4.05 13.22 6.98
CA LEU A 44 -5.37 13.03 7.55
C LEU A 44 -5.36 13.48 9.00
N PRO A 45 -6.30 14.35 9.39
CA PRO A 45 -6.42 14.73 10.79
C PRO A 45 -6.78 13.52 11.64
N SER A 46 -5.93 13.21 12.57
CA SER A 46 -6.13 12.15 13.57
C SER A 46 -5.13 12.40 14.68
N ASP A 47 -5.15 11.59 15.72
CA ASP A 47 -4.25 11.74 16.83
C ASP A 47 -3.41 10.47 16.99
N PRO A 48 -2.13 10.48 16.52
CA PRO A 48 -1.43 11.58 15.83
C PRO A 48 -1.86 11.73 14.37
N PRO A 49 -1.55 12.86 13.72
CA PRO A 49 -1.87 13.05 12.30
C PRO A 49 -1.24 11.97 11.44
N LEU A 50 -1.95 11.56 10.39
CA LEU A 50 -1.58 10.45 9.55
C LEU A 50 -1.09 10.95 8.19
N SER A 51 0.20 10.77 7.90
CA SER A 51 0.75 11.10 6.58
C SER A 51 0.29 10.08 5.55
N VAL A 52 -0.16 10.55 4.39
CA VAL A 52 -0.71 9.71 3.34
C VAL A 52 0.22 9.71 2.14
N LEU A 53 0.60 8.51 1.71
CA LEU A 53 1.46 8.29 0.54
C LEU A 53 0.63 7.95 -0.68
N ALA A 54 1.12 8.33 -1.85
CA ALA A 54 0.58 7.91 -3.14
C ALA A 54 1.66 7.22 -3.98
N SER A 55 2.53 6.47 -3.32
CA SER A 55 3.69 5.84 -3.97
C SER A 55 3.32 4.81 -5.03
N LEU A 56 2.13 4.22 -4.93
CA LEU A 56 1.67 3.19 -5.86
C LEU A 56 0.62 3.72 -6.83
N GLY A 57 0.51 5.03 -6.97
CA GLY A 57 -0.41 5.66 -7.89
C GLY A 57 -1.26 6.71 -7.19
N ASN A 58 -1.53 7.79 -7.90
CA ASN A 58 -2.33 8.90 -7.41
C ASN A 58 -3.78 8.67 -7.81
N GLY A 59 -4.70 9.05 -6.92
CA GLY A 59 -6.12 8.89 -7.15
C GLY A 59 -6.74 7.85 -6.22
N GLY A 60 -8.06 7.90 -6.11
CA GLY A 60 -8.79 7.03 -5.21
C GLY A 60 -9.29 7.75 -3.98
N SER A 61 -10.32 7.21 -3.38
CA SER A 61 -11.03 7.82 -2.25
C SER A 61 -10.84 7.05 -0.95
N HIS A 62 -9.97 6.05 -0.92
CA HIS A 62 -9.72 5.23 0.27
C HIS A 62 -8.25 5.37 0.70
N VAL A 63 -8.04 5.17 1.98
CA VAL A 63 -6.70 5.16 2.58
C VAL A 63 -6.54 3.88 3.38
N LEU A 64 -5.56 3.09 3.02
CA LEU A 64 -5.18 1.91 3.76
C LEU A 64 -4.23 2.36 4.87
N VAL A 65 -4.63 2.16 6.13
CA VAL A 65 -3.83 2.58 7.27
C VAL A 65 -2.86 1.48 7.63
N LEU A 66 -1.59 1.83 7.66
CA LEU A 66 -0.49 0.89 7.83
C LEU A 66 0.32 1.24 9.08
N ILE A 67 1.07 0.25 9.55
CA ILE A 67 2.01 0.44 10.65
C ILE A 67 3.32 -0.27 10.30
N GLU A 68 4.45 0.40 10.56
CA GLU A 68 5.78 -0.15 10.39
C GLU A 68 6.66 0.36 11.52
N GLN A 69 7.17 -0.56 12.34
CA GLN A 69 8.02 -0.22 13.48
C GLN A 69 7.41 0.86 14.38
N GLY A 70 6.10 0.73 14.64
CA GLY A 70 5.40 1.66 15.52
C GLY A 70 4.95 2.95 14.87
N VAL A 71 5.32 3.20 13.62
CA VAL A 71 4.92 4.40 12.90
C VAL A 71 3.69 4.09 12.05
N ARG A 72 2.64 4.89 12.22
CA ARG A 72 1.43 4.78 11.41
C ARG A 72 1.51 5.72 10.22
N TYR A 73 1.03 5.25 9.09
CA TYR A 73 0.92 6.06 7.88
C TYR A 73 -0.20 5.52 7.02
N GLY A 74 -0.57 6.26 5.99
CA GLY A 74 -1.63 5.88 5.07
C GLY A 74 -1.11 5.71 3.66
N LEU A 75 -1.79 4.85 2.89
CA LEU A 75 -1.52 4.68 1.47
C LEU A 75 -2.83 4.90 0.73
N GLN A 76 -2.83 5.84 -0.21
CA GLN A 76 -4.00 6.11 -1.03
C GLN A 76 -4.24 4.95 -1.98
N VAL A 77 -5.47 4.45 -2.00
CA VAL A 77 -5.86 3.31 -2.84
C VAL A 77 -7.23 3.59 -3.46
N VAL A 78 -7.52 2.88 -4.55
CA VAL A 78 -8.81 2.98 -5.22
C VAL A 78 -9.82 2.06 -4.55
N GLU A 79 -9.40 0.85 -4.22
CA GLU A 79 -10.30 -0.17 -3.69
C GLU A 79 -9.51 -1.19 -2.87
N VAL A 80 -10.09 -1.66 -1.78
CA VAL A 80 -9.53 -2.75 -0.99
C VAL A 80 -10.42 -3.97 -1.17
N PHE A 81 -9.81 -5.07 -1.63
CA PHE A 81 -10.56 -6.30 -1.89
C PHE A 81 -10.73 -7.16 -0.65
N GLY A 82 -9.85 -7.01 0.34
CA GLY A 82 -9.89 -7.78 1.57
C GLY A 82 -8.68 -8.67 1.75
N VAL A 83 -8.82 -9.64 2.65
CA VAL A 83 -7.73 -10.52 3.06
C VAL A 83 -7.77 -11.81 2.26
N GLN A 84 -6.64 -12.24 1.73
CA GLN A 84 -6.50 -13.51 1.03
C GLN A 84 -5.27 -14.26 1.53
N ARG A 85 -5.36 -15.59 1.53
CA ARG A 85 -4.26 -16.46 1.89
C ARG A 85 -3.69 -17.09 0.63
N PHE A 86 -2.36 -17.13 0.56
CA PHE A 86 -1.65 -17.70 -0.58
C PHE A 86 -0.67 -18.76 -0.09
N GLU A 87 -0.62 -19.89 -0.80
CA GLU A 87 0.38 -20.89 -0.55
C GLU A 87 1.75 -20.41 -1.01
N ASP A 88 2.81 -20.99 -0.45
CA ASP A 88 4.17 -20.53 -0.76
C ASP A 88 4.50 -20.70 -2.25
N ASP A 89 3.93 -21.72 -2.91
CA ASP A 89 4.16 -21.94 -4.33
C ASP A 89 3.44 -20.94 -5.23
N GLN A 90 2.51 -20.17 -4.68
CA GLN A 90 1.83 -19.10 -5.42
C GLN A 90 2.58 -17.77 -5.36
N VAL A 91 3.62 -17.70 -4.55
CA VAL A 91 4.42 -16.50 -4.36
C VAL A 91 5.65 -16.60 -5.24
N GLY A 92 5.83 -15.60 -6.11
CA GLY A 92 6.96 -15.54 -7.00
C GLY A 92 7.90 -14.38 -6.69
N PRO A 93 9.00 -14.29 -7.44
CA PRO A 93 9.97 -13.20 -7.26
C PRO A 93 9.42 -11.87 -7.75
N ALA A 94 10.04 -10.78 -7.31
CA ALA A 94 9.69 -9.45 -7.79
C ALA A 94 10.01 -9.34 -9.29
N PRO A 95 9.13 -8.69 -10.08
CA PRO A 95 9.44 -8.47 -11.49
C PRO A 95 10.59 -7.49 -11.65
N MET A 96 11.34 -7.65 -12.72
CA MET A 96 12.46 -6.75 -13.00
C MET A 96 11.94 -5.42 -13.54
N GLY A 97 12.55 -4.34 -13.07
CA GLY A 97 12.45 -3.03 -13.69
C GLY A 97 11.58 -2.02 -12.96
N GLN A 98 10.28 -2.25 -12.81
CA GLN A 98 9.40 -1.22 -12.26
C GLN A 98 9.28 -1.32 -10.75
N GLN A 99 9.53 -0.18 -10.08
CA GLN A 99 9.33 -0.05 -8.64
C GLN A 99 10.01 -1.14 -7.81
N GLY A 100 11.18 -1.59 -8.27
CA GLY A 100 11.89 -2.70 -7.64
C GLY A 100 12.18 -2.51 -6.17
N GLU A 101 12.23 -1.27 -5.69
CA GLU A 101 12.45 -0.99 -4.28
C GLU A 101 11.21 -1.26 -3.44
N LEU A 102 10.02 -1.06 -4.01
CA LEU A 102 8.76 -1.18 -3.29
C LEU A 102 8.17 -2.58 -3.37
N ILE A 103 8.54 -3.36 -4.38
CA ILE A 103 7.92 -4.65 -4.66
C ILE A 103 8.87 -5.77 -4.22
N SER A 104 8.39 -6.63 -3.32
CA SER A 104 9.18 -7.75 -2.81
C SER A 104 8.86 -9.08 -3.49
N GLY A 105 7.76 -9.15 -4.23
CA GLY A 105 7.35 -10.39 -4.88
C GLY A 105 6.05 -10.24 -5.62
N THR A 106 5.54 -11.37 -6.09
CA THR A 106 4.27 -11.44 -6.82
C THR A 106 3.43 -12.61 -6.32
N VAL A 107 2.11 -12.48 -6.46
CA VAL A 107 1.18 -13.59 -6.22
C VAL A 107 0.12 -13.60 -7.31
N GLY A 108 -0.49 -14.76 -7.54
CA GLY A 108 -1.61 -14.90 -8.44
C GLY A 108 -1.27 -15.68 -9.69
N GLY A 109 -2.27 -15.83 -10.55
CA GLY A 109 -2.14 -16.61 -11.77
C GLY A 109 -1.73 -15.76 -12.97
N ALA A 110 -1.73 -16.42 -14.15
CA ALA A 110 -1.26 -15.81 -15.39
C ALA A 110 -2.13 -14.63 -15.85
N GLU A 111 -3.39 -14.58 -15.44
CA GLU A 111 -4.32 -13.56 -15.89
C GLU A 111 -4.31 -12.30 -15.03
N GLU A 112 -4.06 -12.43 -13.74
CA GLU A 112 -4.06 -11.29 -12.82
C GLU A 112 -2.88 -11.39 -11.87
N LEU A 113 -1.87 -10.60 -12.18
CA LEU A 113 -0.68 -10.52 -11.33
C LEU A 113 -0.88 -9.46 -10.27
N THR A 114 -0.69 -9.86 -9.02
CA THR A 114 -0.71 -8.95 -7.87
C THR A 114 0.71 -8.79 -7.37
N LEU A 115 1.14 -7.56 -7.17
CA LEU A 115 2.48 -7.24 -6.72
C LEU A 115 2.48 -7.10 -5.20
N ILE A 116 3.40 -7.81 -4.53
CA ILE A 116 3.53 -7.73 -3.08
C ILE A 116 4.42 -6.54 -2.74
N VAL A 117 3.90 -5.63 -1.94
CA VAL A 117 4.61 -4.42 -1.52
C VAL A 117 5.40 -4.70 -0.25
N ASP A 118 6.64 -4.21 -0.22
CA ASP A 118 7.48 -4.26 0.96
C ASP A 118 7.11 -3.09 1.88
N PRO A 119 6.51 -3.34 3.05
CA PRO A 119 6.07 -2.26 3.92
C PRO A 119 7.22 -1.42 4.48
N THR A 120 8.40 -2.00 4.66
CA THR A 120 9.57 -1.27 5.13
C THR A 120 10.03 -0.27 4.08
N ALA A 121 10.09 -0.70 2.82
CA ALA A 121 10.46 0.18 1.72
C ALA A 121 9.42 1.27 1.51
N LEU A 122 8.15 0.94 1.66
CA LEU A 122 7.07 1.92 1.53
C LEU A 122 7.17 2.98 2.62
N ALA A 123 7.38 2.58 3.87
CA ALA A 123 7.52 3.51 4.99
C ALA A 123 8.72 4.45 4.82
N ALA A 124 9.74 4.01 4.11
CA ALA A 124 10.92 4.84 3.84
C ALA A 124 10.60 6.04 2.93
N ARG A 125 9.44 6.05 2.30
CA ARG A 125 8.99 7.17 1.46
C ARG A 125 8.35 8.31 2.26
N LEU A 126 8.16 8.12 3.56
CA LEU A 126 7.55 9.14 4.42
C LEU A 126 8.41 10.42 4.56
#